data_45c23416f7a0dc4ac62134293bdaebab
#
_entry.id   45c23416f7a0dc4ac62134293bdaebab
#
_cell.length_a   1.000
_cell.length_b   1.000
_cell.length_c   1.000
_cell.angle_alpha   90.00
_cell.angle_beta   90.00
_cell.angle_gamma   90.00
#
_symmetry.space_group_name_H-M   'P 1'
#
loop_
_entity.id
_entity.type
_entity.pdbx_description
1 polymer ?
#
loop_
_entity_poly.entity_id
_entity_poly.type
_entity_poly.pdbx_seq_one_letter_code
_entity_poly.pdbx_strand_id
1 'polypeptide(L)'
;SALKSLDLTNFNTAKVTEMGNMFNGCSALTSLDLTNFNTAKVTNMSNMFNGCSALTSLDLTNFNTANVTDMSSMFSGCSALKSLDLTNFNTAKVTYMNNMFEGCSALTTIYASDEFVTTNVETGSNMFFNCIKLKGFIDYKNNSDKTDHTYANYKTGYFTKLVGKNGDEKIGATGETLATDNLVLDDGKDFVAYEPFAAKAASYSRPVKAGTTWATLCLPFEVSLADKN
;
A
#
# COMPACT_ATOMS: atom_id res chain seq x y z
N SER A 1 13.02 17.17 -15.32
CA SER A 1 13.21 18.30 -14.41
C SER A 1 14.26 17.97 -13.36
N ALA A 2 15.15 18.88 -13.03
CA ALA A 2 16.22 18.69 -12.04
C ALA A 2 15.77 18.97 -10.58
N LEU A 3 14.45 19.14 -10.35
CA LEU A 3 13.88 19.44 -9.03
C LEU A 3 14.06 18.25 -8.09
N LYS A 4 14.83 18.40 -7.03
CA LYS A 4 15.13 17.34 -6.04
C LYS A 4 14.32 17.45 -4.75
N SER A 5 13.87 18.64 -4.41
CA SER A 5 13.04 18.93 -3.24
C SER A 5 12.08 20.07 -3.55
N LEU A 6 10.97 20.09 -2.86
CA LEU A 6 9.94 21.13 -3.01
C LEU A 6 9.37 21.44 -1.62
N ASP A 7 9.36 22.72 -1.26
CA ASP A 7 8.73 23.21 -0.04
C ASP A 7 7.24 23.52 -0.32
N LEU A 8 6.35 22.79 0.33
CA LEU A 8 4.91 22.92 0.19
C LEU A 8 4.22 23.40 1.49
N THR A 9 5.00 23.83 2.50
CA THR A 9 4.50 24.18 3.83
C THR A 9 3.44 25.28 3.83
N ASN A 10 3.48 26.19 2.85
CA ASN A 10 2.53 27.29 2.72
C ASN A 10 1.40 27.03 1.71
N PHE A 11 1.33 25.82 1.15
CA PHE A 11 0.26 25.48 0.21
C PHE A 11 -1.06 25.22 0.93
N ASN A 12 -2.10 25.94 0.50
CA ASN A 12 -3.47 25.72 0.96
C ASN A 12 -4.31 25.14 -0.18
N THR A 13 -4.58 23.85 -0.10
CA THR A 13 -5.31 23.12 -1.14
C THR A 13 -6.80 22.93 -0.84
N ALA A 14 -7.34 23.54 0.24
CA ALA A 14 -8.72 23.32 0.69
C ALA A 14 -9.82 23.70 -0.33
N LYS A 15 -9.48 24.47 -1.37
CA LYS A 15 -10.39 24.84 -2.45
C LYS A 15 -10.07 24.19 -3.78
N VAL A 16 -8.99 23.37 -3.85
CA VAL A 16 -8.55 22.72 -5.07
C VAL A 16 -9.47 21.57 -5.42
N THR A 17 -9.90 21.51 -6.67
CA THR A 17 -10.74 20.44 -7.23
C THR A 17 -10.00 19.56 -8.21
N GLU A 18 -8.88 20.05 -8.79
CA GLU A 18 -8.08 19.37 -9.80
C GLU A 18 -6.63 19.32 -9.34
N MET A 19 -6.09 18.10 -9.16
CA MET A 19 -4.68 17.86 -8.82
C MET A 19 -3.97 17.02 -9.89
N GLY A 20 -4.62 16.85 -11.04
CA GLY A 20 -4.03 16.14 -12.17
C GLY A 20 -2.71 16.77 -12.61
N ASN A 21 -1.70 15.91 -12.90
CA ASN A 21 -0.37 16.30 -13.35
C ASN A 21 0.46 17.17 -12.38
N MET A 22 0.05 17.37 -11.12
CA MET A 22 0.69 18.32 -10.20
C MET A 22 2.21 18.08 -10.04
N PHE A 23 2.65 16.83 -9.95
CA PHE A 23 4.06 16.45 -9.84
C PHE A 23 4.53 15.60 -11.04
N ASN A 24 3.77 15.61 -12.14
CA ASN A 24 4.08 14.82 -13.32
C ASN A 24 5.50 15.12 -13.84
N GLY A 25 6.30 14.07 -14.05
CA GLY A 25 7.67 14.18 -14.57
C GLY A 25 8.68 14.72 -13.56
N CYS A 26 8.35 14.83 -12.27
CA CYS A 26 9.31 15.24 -11.23
C CYS A 26 10.29 14.08 -10.91
N SER A 27 11.02 13.63 -11.93
CA SER A 27 11.83 12.41 -11.90
C SER A 27 13.03 12.44 -10.94
N ALA A 28 13.46 13.61 -10.49
CA ALA A 28 14.57 13.76 -9.55
C ALA A 28 14.10 13.98 -8.09
N LEU A 29 12.78 14.05 -7.85
CA LEU A 29 12.20 14.28 -6.54
C LEU A 29 12.30 13.00 -5.71
N THR A 30 13.02 13.04 -4.58
CA THR A 30 13.27 11.87 -3.72
C THR A 30 12.33 11.75 -2.55
N SER A 31 11.74 12.85 -2.12
CA SER A 31 10.75 12.94 -1.04
C SER A 31 9.78 14.06 -1.31
N LEU A 32 8.59 13.96 -0.74
CA LEU A 32 7.53 14.96 -0.88
C LEU A 32 6.71 14.98 0.43
N ASP A 33 6.63 16.15 1.05
CA ASP A 33 5.80 16.37 2.22
C ASP A 33 4.43 16.89 1.78
N LEU A 34 3.39 16.08 1.99
CA LEU A 34 2.01 16.37 1.62
C LEU A 34 1.11 16.54 2.86
N THR A 35 1.68 16.71 4.06
CA THR A 35 0.93 16.79 5.32
C THR A 35 -0.09 17.92 5.35
N ASN A 36 0.14 19.02 4.61
CA ASN A 36 -0.76 20.16 4.51
C ASN A 36 -1.82 20.04 3.39
N PHE A 37 -1.81 18.94 2.63
CA PHE A 37 -2.76 18.77 1.54
C PHE A 37 -4.14 18.37 2.04
N ASN A 38 -5.14 19.16 1.69
CA ASN A 38 -6.55 18.84 1.86
C ASN A 38 -7.14 18.49 0.49
N THR A 39 -7.46 17.22 0.29
CA THR A 39 -7.97 16.71 -0.99
C THR A 39 -9.48 16.47 -1.00
N ALA A 40 -10.21 16.89 0.04
CA ALA A 40 -11.62 16.58 0.21
C ALA A 40 -12.54 17.07 -0.94
N LYS A 41 -12.09 18.07 -1.71
CA LYS A 41 -12.83 18.60 -2.87
C LYS A 41 -12.28 18.13 -4.21
N VAL A 42 -11.20 17.35 -4.21
CA VAL A 42 -10.53 16.92 -5.44
C VAL A 42 -11.35 15.86 -6.15
N THR A 43 -11.57 16.07 -7.44
CA THR A 43 -12.29 15.14 -8.33
C THR A 43 -11.38 14.45 -9.31
N ASN A 44 -10.21 15.02 -9.60
CA ASN A 44 -9.24 14.50 -10.57
C ASN A 44 -7.83 14.46 -9.95
N MET A 45 -7.23 13.26 -9.92
CA MET A 45 -5.84 13.01 -9.50
C MET A 45 -5.02 12.32 -10.61
N SER A 46 -5.49 12.37 -11.87
CA SER A 46 -4.79 11.71 -12.98
C SER A 46 -3.37 12.22 -13.15
N ASN A 47 -2.42 11.30 -13.38
CA ASN A 47 -0.99 11.59 -13.55
C ASN A 47 -0.34 12.38 -12.38
N MET A 48 -0.95 12.47 -11.19
CA MET A 48 -0.46 13.37 -10.14
C MET A 48 1.02 13.13 -9.80
N PHE A 49 1.48 11.88 -9.74
CA PHE A 49 2.87 11.49 -9.47
C PHE A 49 3.51 10.75 -10.65
N ASN A 50 2.93 10.81 -11.84
CA ASN A 50 3.44 10.11 -13.01
C ASN A 50 4.89 10.49 -13.28
N GLY A 51 5.78 9.48 -13.43
CA GLY A 51 7.19 9.69 -13.71
C GLY A 51 8.02 10.24 -12.53
N CYS A 52 7.51 10.23 -11.30
CA CYS A 52 8.30 10.51 -10.10
C CYS A 52 9.26 9.34 -9.78
N SER A 53 10.17 9.04 -10.70
CA SER A 53 10.95 7.81 -10.71
C SER A 53 12.00 7.68 -9.60
N ALA A 54 12.37 8.77 -8.93
CA ALA A 54 13.29 8.75 -7.79
C ALA A 54 12.58 8.69 -6.42
N LEU A 55 11.24 8.78 -6.39
CA LEU A 55 10.46 8.79 -5.17
C LEU A 55 10.44 7.40 -4.54
N THR A 56 10.99 7.24 -3.33
CA THR A 56 11.15 5.93 -2.66
C THR A 56 10.02 5.60 -1.69
N SER A 57 9.34 6.62 -1.19
CA SER A 57 8.19 6.52 -0.29
C SER A 57 7.26 7.72 -0.51
N LEU A 58 5.98 7.54 -0.18
CA LEU A 58 4.98 8.57 -0.30
C LEU A 58 3.95 8.38 0.82
N ASP A 59 3.78 9.40 1.66
CA ASP A 59 2.74 9.42 2.68
C ASP A 59 1.48 10.07 2.12
N LEU A 60 0.40 9.30 2.05
CA LEU A 60 -0.92 9.70 1.56
C LEU A 60 -2.00 9.60 2.64
N THR A 61 -1.62 9.50 3.92
CA THR A 61 -2.57 9.32 5.03
C THR A 61 -3.59 10.43 5.15
N ASN A 62 -3.26 11.65 4.68
CA ASN A 62 -4.17 12.81 4.67
C ASN A 62 -5.08 12.87 3.44
N PHE A 63 -4.91 11.98 2.46
CA PHE A 63 -5.72 12.05 1.24
C PHE A 63 -7.13 11.53 1.48
N ASN A 64 -8.11 12.37 1.18
CA ASN A 64 -9.51 11.99 1.08
C ASN A 64 -9.88 11.87 -0.40
N THR A 65 -10.18 10.67 -0.86
CA THR A 65 -10.46 10.38 -2.27
C THR A 65 -11.94 10.16 -2.58
N ALA A 66 -12.83 10.35 -1.60
CA ALA A 66 -14.25 10.04 -1.73
C ALA A 66 -14.99 10.80 -2.86
N ASN A 67 -14.38 11.87 -3.40
CA ASN A 67 -14.94 12.62 -4.53
C ASN A 67 -14.17 12.43 -5.84
N VAL A 68 -13.08 11.64 -5.82
CA VAL A 68 -12.24 11.43 -7.01
C VAL A 68 -12.93 10.51 -8.00
N THR A 69 -12.94 10.91 -9.27
CA THR A 69 -13.47 10.14 -10.39
C THR A 69 -12.40 9.62 -11.34
N ASP A 70 -11.23 10.29 -11.37
CA ASP A 70 -10.12 9.92 -12.25
C ASP A 70 -8.80 9.77 -11.45
N MET A 71 -8.24 8.55 -11.45
CA MET A 71 -6.94 8.17 -10.89
C MET A 71 -6.03 7.57 -11.97
N SER A 72 -6.34 7.78 -13.26
CA SER A 72 -5.54 7.23 -14.35
C SER A 72 -4.08 7.67 -14.25
N SER A 73 -3.16 6.72 -14.40
CA SER A 73 -1.70 6.93 -14.35
C SER A 73 -1.18 7.64 -13.09
N MET A 74 -1.94 7.67 -11.98
CA MET A 74 -1.60 8.46 -10.79
C MET A 74 -0.18 8.20 -10.28
N PHE A 75 0.30 6.94 -10.30
CA PHE A 75 1.64 6.53 -9.87
C PHE A 75 2.46 5.91 -10.99
N SER A 76 2.02 6.00 -12.25
CA SER A 76 2.74 5.40 -13.38
C SER A 76 4.19 5.87 -13.43
N GLY A 77 5.13 4.92 -13.59
CA GLY A 77 6.55 5.24 -13.65
C GLY A 77 7.21 5.64 -12.31
N CYS A 78 6.55 5.47 -11.17
CA CYS A 78 7.17 5.62 -9.85
C CYS A 78 8.10 4.42 -9.56
N SER A 79 9.15 4.26 -10.35
CA SER A 79 9.96 3.04 -10.43
C SER A 79 10.81 2.73 -9.20
N ALA A 80 11.06 3.72 -8.31
CA ALA A 80 11.79 3.52 -7.06
C ALA A 80 10.87 3.27 -5.84
N LEU A 81 9.55 3.45 -5.98
CA LEU A 81 8.59 3.30 -4.90
C LEU A 81 8.49 1.82 -4.47
N LYS A 82 8.71 1.54 -3.18
CA LYS A 82 8.80 0.17 -2.65
C LYS A 82 7.49 -0.38 -2.13
N SER A 83 6.72 0.46 -1.46
CA SER A 83 5.40 0.14 -0.92
C SER A 83 4.49 1.35 -1.00
N LEU A 84 3.19 1.09 -1.02
CA LEU A 84 2.19 2.15 -1.05
C LEU A 84 1.06 1.80 -0.09
N ASP A 85 0.69 2.76 0.76
CA ASP A 85 -0.45 2.63 1.65
C ASP A 85 -1.63 3.43 1.12
N LEU A 86 -2.66 2.71 0.67
CA LEU A 86 -3.92 3.24 0.15
C LEU A 86 -5.11 2.83 1.03
N THR A 87 -4.87 2.50 2.31
CA THR A 87 -5.90 2.02 3.22
C THR A 87 -7.01 3.06 3.48
N ASN A 88 -6.69 4.34 3.30
CA ASN A 88 -7.65 5.45 3.40
C ASN A 88 -8.32 5.84 2.07
N PHE A 89 -7.98 5.17 0.95
CA PHE A 89 -8.59 5.47 -0.34
C PHE A 89 -9.99 4.89 -0.45
N ASN A 90 -10.97 5.75 -0.66
CA ASN A 90 -12.31 5.37 -1.08
C ASN A 90 -12.42 5.61 -2.58
N THR A 91 -12.62 4.54 -3.35
CA THR A 91 -12.67 4.59 -4.82
C THR A 91 -14.06 4.36 -5.40
N ALA A 92 -15.11 4.45 -4.58
CA ALA A 92 -16.48 4.16 -5.00
C ALA A 92 -16.99 5.02 -6.17
N LYS A 93 -16.41 6.21 -6.39
CA LYS A 93 -16.75 7.11 -7.50
C LYS A 93 -15.77 7.06 -8.68
N VAL A 94 -14.68 6.30 -8.56
CA VAL A 94 -13.64 6.27 -9.60
C VAL A 94 -14.10 5.47 -10.79
N THR A 95 -14.01 6.08 -11.98
CA THR A 95 -14.35 5.48 -13.27
C THR A 95 -13.12 5.23 -14.13
N TYR A 96 -12.00 5.93 -13.89
CA TYR A 96 -10.77 5.82 -14.67
C TYR A 96 -9.59 5.43 -13.76
N MET A 97 -9.02 4.22 -13.99
CA MET A 97 -7.84 3.68 -13.27
C MET A 97 -6.77 3.10 -14.21
N ASN A 98 -6.88 3.34 -15.52
CA ASN A 98 -5.90 2.80 -16.46
C ASN A 98 -4.47 3.28 -16.11
N ASN A 99 -3.51 2.36 -16.22
CA ASN A 99 -2.08 2.60 -15.98
C ASN A 99 -1.74 3.12 -14.57
N MET A 100 -2.64 2.98 -13.57
CA MET A 100 -2.46 3.66 -12.27
C MET A 100 -1.12 3.36 -11.60
N PHE A 101 -0.60 2.12 -11.71
CA PHE A 101 0.69 1.69 -11.16
C PHE A 101 1.66 1.21 -12.26
N GLU A 102 1.38 1.47 -13.53
CA GLU A 102 2.23 1.03 -14.64
C GLU A 102 3.69 1.41 -14.41
N GLY A 103 4.61 0.44 -14.58
CA GLY A 103 6.04 0.69 -14.47
C GLY A 103 6.56 0.94 -13.05
N CYS A 104 5.76 0.70 -12.00
CA CYS A 104 6.21 0.73 -10.61
C CYS A 104 7.09 -0.51 -10.30
N SER A 105 8.26 -0.60 -10.94
CA SER A 105 9.08 -1.81 -11.00
C SER A 105 9.73 -2.23 -9.68
N ALA A 106 9.87 -1.31 -8.71
CA ALA A 106 10.36 -1.63 -7.37
C ALA A 106 9.24 -1.95 -6.36
N LEU A 107 7.96 -1.71 -6.74
CA LEU A 107 6.82 -1.85 -5.85
C LEU A 107 6.59 -3.32 -5.50
N THR A 108 6.64 -3.63 -4.20
CA THR A 108 6.45 -4.98 -3.68
C THR A 108 5.09 -5.19 -3.05
N THR A 109 4.51 -4.14 -2.45
CA THR A 109 3.27 -4.24 -1.66
C THR A 109 2.41 -2.99 -1.82
N ILE A 110 1.12 -3.19 -2.05
CA ILE A 110 0.10 -2.14 -1.99
C ILE A 110 -0.89 -2.53 -0.88
N TYR A 111 -0.95 -1.73 0.19
CA TYR A 111 -1.97 -1.89 1.22
C TYR A 111 -3.25 -1.19 0.81
N ALA A 112 -4.38 -1.86 0.97
CA ALA A 112 -5.70 -1.30 0.68
C ALA A 112 -6.74 -1.83 1.68
N SER A 113 -7.83 -1.08 1.86
CA SER A 113 -9.00 -1.46 2.65
C SER A 113 -10.15 -1.94 1.75
N ASP A 114 -11.28 -2.29 2.35
CA ASP A 114 -12.50 -2.66 1.63
C ASP A 114 -13.15 -1.47 0.90
N GLU A 115 -12.72 -0.23 1.21
CA GLU A 115 -13.16 0.98 0.52
C GLU A 115 -12.50 1.15 -0.86
N PHE A 116 -11.41 0.42 -1.13
CA PHE A 116 -10.82 0.37 -2.46
C PHE A 116 -11.58 -0.62 -3.33
N VAL A 117 -12.54 -0.11 -4.07
CA VAL A 117 -13.43 -0.90 -4.95
C VAL A 117 -13.23 -0.52 -6.41
N THR A 118 -13.49 -1.45 -7.32
CA THR A 118 -13.37 -1.24 -8.79
C THR A 118 -14.69 -1.43 -9.52
N THR A 119 -15.81 -1.46 -8.79
CA THR A 119 -17.13 -1.76 -9.34
C THR A 119 -17.64 -0.76 -10.37
N ASN A 120 -17.19 0.51 -10.29
CA ASN A 120 -17.59 1.58 -11.20
C ASN A 120 -16.50 1.93 -12.22
N VAL A 121 -15.40 1.16 -12.26
CA VAL A 121 -14.30 1.42 -13.19
C VAL A 121 -14.69 1.05 -14.61
N GLU A 122 -14.70 2.05 -15.50
CA GLU A 122 -14.96 1.89 -16.92
C GLU A 122 -13.69 1.57 -17.70
N THR A 123 -12.58 2.20 -17.31
CA THR A 123 -11.27 1.97 -17.93
C THR A 123 -10.21 1.70 -16.86
N GLY A 124 -9.63 0.50 -16.86
CA GLY A 124 -8.66 0.07 -15.88
C GLY A 124 -7.59 -0.86 -16.47
N SER A 125 -7.34 -0.74 -17.80
CA SER A 125 -6.30 -1.52 -18.48
C SER A 125 -4.89 -1.14 -18.04
N ASN A 126 -3.95 -2.09 -18.10
CA ASN A 126 -2.54 -1.91 -17.78
C ASN A 126 -2.25 -1.34 -16.38
N MET A 127 -3.23 -1.42 -15.46
CA MET A 127 -3.10 -0.88 -14.11
C MET A 127 -1.82 -1.35 -13.41
N PHE A 128 -1.42 -2.61 -13.62
CA PHE A 128 -0.24 -3.24 -13.02
C PHE A 128 0.87 -3.58 -14.03
N PHE A 129 0.77 -3.12 -15.28
CA PHE A 129 1.77 -3.47 -16.30
C PHE A 129 3.19 -3.07 -15.84
N ASN A 130 4.16 -4.00 -15.97
CA ASN A 130 5.55 -3.83 -15.49
C ASN A 130 5.74 -3.60 -13.97
N CYS A 131 4.79 -4.01 -13.13
CA CYS A 131 4.97 -4.07 -11.67
C CYS A 131 5.72 -5.35 -11.25
N ILE A 132 6.90 -5.58 -11.79
CA ILE A 132 7.63 -6.86 -11.81
C ILE A 132 7.96 -7.48 -10.44
N LYS A 133 7.87 -6.71 -9.35
CA LYS A 133 8.11 -7.17 -7.97
C LYS A 133 6.85 -7.24 -7.12
N LEU A 134 5.70 -6.84 -7.69
CA LEU A 134 4.46 -6.74 -6.94
C LEU A 134 3.96 -8.13 -6.54
N LYS A 135 3.59 -8.25 -5.26
CA LYS A 135 3.06 -9.47 -4.66
C LYS A 135 1.92 -9.13 -3.70
N GLY A 136 0.80 -9.77 -3.90
CA GLY A 136 -0.36 -9.85 -3.02
C GLY A 136 -0.76 -11.29 -2.79
N PHE A 137 -2.03 -11.62 -3.03
CA PHE A 137 -2.49 -13.02 -3.11
C PHE A 137 -1.86 -13.74 -4.30
N ILE A 138 -1.71 -13.04 -5.43
CA ILE A 138 -0.93 -13.50 -6.58
C ILE A 138 0.38 -12.73 -6.68
N ASP A 139 1.37 -13.33 -7.35
CA ASP A 139 2.70 -12.78 -7.60
C ASP A 139 2.79 -12.40 -9.08
N TYR A 140 3.14 -11.15 -9.39
CA TYR A 140 3.27 -10.66 -10.77
C TYR A 140 4.22 -11.50 -11.61
N LYS A 141 5.30 -12.00 -11.01
CA LYS A 141 6.28 -12.86 -11.70
C LYS A 141 5.63 -14.05 -12.41
N ASN A 142 4.55 -14.58 -11.82
CA ASN A 142 3.85 -15.77 -12.33
C ASN A 142 2.51 -15.42 -13.00
N ASN A 143 2.13 -14.13 -13.04
CA ASN A 143 0.82 -13.64 -13.52
C ASN A 143 0.96 -12.33 -14.29
N SER A 144 1.99 -12.21 -15.13
CA SER A 144 2.32 -10.96 -15.85
C SER A 144 1.28 -10.56 -16.91
N ASP A 145 0.35 -11.43 -17.24
CA ASP A 145 -0.82 -11.21 -18.09
C ASP A 145 -1.99 -10.54 -17.36
N LYS A 146 -1.99 -10.59 -16.02
CA LYS A 146 -3.05 -10.07 -15.17
C LYS A 146 -2.75 -8.61 -14.80
N THR A 147 -3.04 -7.69 -15.68
CA THR A 147 -2.60 -6.29 -15.55
C THR A 147 -3.70 -5.28 -15.34
N ASP A 148 -4.95 -5.66 -15.43
CA ASP A 148 -6.09 -4.75 -15.33
C ASP A 148 -6.61 -4.55 -13.89
N HIS A 149 -7.60 -3.65 -13.73
CA HIS A 149 -8.17 -3.25 -12.44
C HIS A 149 -8.91 -4.38 -11.70
N THR A 150 -9.29 -5.49 -12.36
CA THR A 150 -9.97 -6.61 -11.68
C THR A 150 -9.09 -7.31 -10.66
N TYR A 151 -7.76 -7.15 -10.79
CA TYR A 151 -6.76 -7.66 -9.84
C TYR A 151 -6.40 -6.65 -8.73
N ALA A 152 -7.08 -5.51 -8.63
CA ALA A 152 -6.89 -4.51 -7.58
C ALA A 152 -7.70 -4.87 -6.31
N ASN A 153 -7.41 -6.03 -5.75
CA ASN A 153 -8.03 -6.53 -4.52
C ASN A 153 -7.06 -7.46 -3.77
N TYR A 154 -7.28 -7.64 -2.46
CA TYR A 154 -6.45 -8.50 -1.61
C TYR A 154 -6.90 -9.97 -1.58
N LYS A 155 -8.10 -10.29 -2.11
CA LYS A 155 -8.66 -11.65 -2.05
C LYS A 155 -8.07 -12.56 -3.11
N THR A 156 -7.95 -12.08 -4.33
CA THR A 156 -7.50 -12.85 -5.51
C THR A 156 -6.46 -12.09 -6.35
N GLY A 157 -6.11 -10.87 -5.98
CA GLY A 157 -5.29 -9.96 -6.77
C GLY A 157 -3.98 -9.56 -6.10
N TYR A 158 -3.50 -8.37 -6.44
CA TYR A 158 -2.18 -7.88 -6.05
C TYR A 158 -2.16 -7.06 -4.76
N PHE A 159 -3.30 -6.74 -4.17
CA PHE A 159 -3.32 -5.96 -2.95
C PHE A 159 -3.11 -6.82 -1.71
N THR A 160 -2.79 -6.15 -0.63
CA THR A 160 -2.62 -6.70 0.71
C THR A 160 -3.52 -5.93 1.67
N LYS A 161 -4.32 -6.61 2.47
CA LYS A 161 -5.12 -5.98 3.52
C LYS A 161 -4.25 -5.75 4.75
N LEU A 162 -4.28 -4.54 5.30
CA LEU A 162 -3.59 -4.23 6.55
C LEU A 162 -4.42 -4.77 7.72
N VAL A 163 -3.94 -5.83 8.37
CA VAL A 163 -4.67 -6.55 9.44
C VAL A 163 -4.11 -6.30 10.83
N GLY A 164 -2.99 -5.61 10.95
CA GLY A 164 -2.38 -5.30 12.23
C GLY A 164 -1.04 -4.62 12.10
N LYS A 165 -0.36 -4.45 13.23
CA LYS A 165 1.01 -3.94 13.32
C LYS A 165 1.76 -4.57 14.48
N ASN A 166 3.10 -4.58 14.39
CA ASN A 166 4.01 -4.91 15.47
C ASN A 166 5.03 -3.76 15.63
N GLY A 167 4.81 -2.88 16.61
CA GLY A 167 5.43 -1.56 16.65
C GLY A 167 5.02 -0.74 15.42
N ASP A 168 6.00 -0.28 14.63
CA ASP A 168 5.76 0.48 13.40
C ASP A 168 5.62 -0.42 12.15
N GLU A 169 5.88 -1.72 12.29
CA GLU A 169 5.83 -2.66 11.17
C GLU A 169 4.40 -3.08 10.87
N LYS A 170 3.97 -2.88 9.62
CA LYS A 170 2.64 -3.26 9.13
C LYS A 170 2.54 -4.77 8.94
N ILE A 171 1.44 -5.36 9.41
CA ILE A 171 1.09 -6.76 9.17
C ILE A 171 0.04 -6.80 8.10
N GLY A 172 0.38 -7.40 6.96
CA GLY A 172 -0.51 -7.56 5.82
C GLY A 172 -0.99 -9.00 5.69
N ALA A 173 -2.23 -9.17 5.24
CA ALA A 173 -2.81 -10.47 4.91
C ALA A 173 -3.51 -10.45 3.56
N THR A 174 -3.64 -11.62 2.95
CA THR A 174 -4.28 -11.81 1.64
C THR A 174 -5.23 -13.01 1.66
N GLY A 175 -6.07 -13.12 0.64
CA GLY A 175 -7.03 -14.21 0.47
C GLY A 175 -8.35 -13.96 1.20
N GLU A 176 -9.34 -14.79 0.91
CA GLU A 176 -10.67 -14.71 1.52
C GLU A 176 -10.64 -14.93 3.04
N THR A 177 -9.73 -15.78 3.51
CA THR A 177 -9.55 -16.10 4.94
C THR A 177 -8.53 -15.21 5.64
N LEU A 178 -8.00 -14.20 4.95
CA LEU A 178 -6.96 -13.30 5.44
C LEU A 178 -5.81 -14.05 6.14
N ALA A 179 -4.81 -14.44 5.36
CA ALA A 179 -3.61 -15.09 5.88
C ALA A 179 -2.36 -14.27 5.55
N THR A 180 -1.47 -14.10 6.54
CA THR A 180 -0.11 -13.62 6.32
C THR A 180 0.83 -14.81 6.06
N ASP A 181 1.83 -14.63 5.21
CA ASP A 181 2.81 -15.68 4.94
C ASP A 181 3.70 -15.95 6.16
N ASN A 182 4.09 -14.89 6.86
CA ASN A 182 4.91 -14.99 8.06
C ASN A 182 4.56 -13.88 9.05
N LEU A 183 4.21 -14.26 10.27
CA LEU A 183 4.00 -13.35 11.39
C LEU A 183 5.28 -13.28 12.22
N VAL A 184 5.94 -12.13 12.23
CA VAL A 184 7.13 -11.88 13.03
C VAL A 184 6.74 -10.97 14.19
N LEU A 185 6.95 -11.44 15.42
CA LEU A 185 6.70 -10.68 16.64
C LEU A 185 7.98 -10.57 17.45
N ASP A 186 8.25 -9.37 17.96
CA ASP A 186 9.38 -9.08 18.83
C ASP A 186 8.89 -8.71 20.23
N ASP A 187 9.57 -9.23 21.25
CA ASP A 187 9.36 -8.79 22.64
C ASP A 187 9.72 -7.31 22.79
N GLY A 188 8.84 -6.53 23.43
CA GLY A 188 9.02 -5.09 23.59
C GLY A 188 8.46 -4.24 22.45
N LYS A 189 7.88 -4.84 21.40
CA LYS A 189 7.06 -4.14 20.44
C LYS A 189 5.57 -4.40 20.71
N ASP A 190 4.75 -3.35 20.61
CA ASP A 190 3.31 -3.48 20.77
C ASP A 190 2.71 -4.16 19.54
N PHE A 191 2.17 -5.35 19.74
CA PHE A 191 1.37 -6.04 18.73
C PHE A 191 -0.09 -5.58 18.81
N VAL A 192 -0.65 -5.17 17.68
CA VAL A 192 -2.05 -4.80 17.54
C VAL A 192 -2.64 -5.48 16.32
N ALA A 193 -3.64 -6.33 16.51
CA ALA A 193 -4.47 -6.85 15.43
C ALA A 193 -5.69 -5.93 15.23
N TYR A 194 -5.96 -5.55 13.99
CA TYR A 194 -7.13 -4.74 13.63
C TYR A 194 -8.35 -5.61 13.33
N GLU A 195 -8.10 -6.83 12.86
CA GLU A 195 -9.11 -7.85 12.59
C GLU A 195 -8.49 -9.24 12.69
N PRO A 196 -9.30 -10.32 12.81
CA PRO A 196 -8.79 -11.68 12.81
C PRO A 196 -8.08 -12.04 11.51
N PHE A 197 -6.92 -12.67 11.61
CA PHE A 197 -6.18 -13.23 10.48
C PHE A 197 -5.43 -14.50 10.91
N ALA A 198 -5.06 -15.33 9.92
CA ALA A 198 -4.21 -16.49 10.13
C ALA A 198 -2.74 -16.15 9.79
N ALA A 199 -1.81 -16.93 10.30
CA ALA A 199 -0.42 -16.92 9.89
C ALA A 199 -0.02 -18.31 9.40
N LYS A 200 0.59 -18.40 8.18
CA LYS A 200 1.11 -19.66 7.65
C LYS A 200 2.39 -20.07 8.38
N ALA A 201 3.16 -19.11 8.85
CA ALA A 201 4.29 -19.28 9.73
C ALA A 201 4.35 -18.13 10.74
N ALA A 202 4.82 -18.40 11.94
CA ALA A 202 5.01 -17.40 12.98
C ALA A 202 6.37 -17.56 13.64
N SER A 203 7.01 -16.44 13.97
CA SER A 203 8.23 -16.38 14.76
C SER A 203 8.10 -15.33 15.85
N TYR A 204 8.67 -15.62 17.01
CA TYR A 204 8.70 -14.71 18.14
C TYR A 204 10.13 -14.58 18.65
N SER A 205 10.61 -13.37 18.76
CA SER A 205 11.95 -13.07 19.27
C SER A 205 11.84 -12.43 20.66
N ARG A 206 12.49 -13.04 21.64
CA ARG A 206 12.57 -12.54 23.01
C ARG A 206 14.02 -12.61 23.50
N PRO A 207 14.66 -11.49 23.86
CA PRO A 207 15.96 -11.52 24.50
C PRO A 207 15.83 -12.08 25.92
N VAL A 208 16.49 -13.19 26.20
CA VAL A 208 16.56 -13.77 27.54
C VAL A 208 17.90 -13.40 28.16
N LYS A 209 17.88 -12.77 29.35
CA LYS A 209 19.11 -12.44 30.09
C LYS A 209 19.87 -13.72 30.45
N ALA A 210 21.19 -13.71 30.29
CA ALA A 210 22.05 -14.79 30.74
C ALA A 210 21.80 -15.11 32.22
N GLY A 211 21.61 -16.39 32.57
CA GLY A 211 21.29 -16.83 33.94
C GLY A 211 19.78 -16.92 34.27
N THR A 212 18.88 -16.57 33.36
CA THR A 212 17.44 -16.79 33.55
C THR A 212 17.14 -18.28 33.45
N THR A 213 16.59 -18.89 34.50
CA THR A 213 16.22 -20.34 34.52
C THR A 213 14.85 -20.60 33.93
N TRP A 214 13.95 -19.61 33.98
CA TRP A 214 12.59 -19.72 33.43
C TRP A 214 12.15 -18.42 32.79
N ALA A 215 11.50 -18.51 31.64
CA ALA A 215 10.82 -17.41 30.98
C ALA A 215 9.41 -17.85 30.59
N THR A 216 8.41 -17.11 30.99
CA THR A 216 7.03 -17.35 30.54
C THR A 216 6.89 -16.77 29.12
N LEU A 217 6.48 -17.62 28.18
CA LEU A 217 6.12 -17.22 26.84
C LEU A 217 4.60 -17.07 26.76
N CYS A 218 4.12 -15.85 26.62
CA CYS A 218 2.72 -15.58 26.37
C CYS A 218 2.60 -15.18 24.90
N LEU A 219 2.10 -16.08 24.06
CA LEU A 219 1.87 -15.79 22.65
C LEU A 219 0.52 -15.10 22.50
N PRO A 220 0.41 -14.03 21.70
CA PRO A 220 -0.85 -13.33 21.47
C PRO A 220 -1.78 -14.07 20.50
N PHE A 221 -1.50 -15.34 20.22
CA PHE A 221 -2.27 -16.22 19.32
C PHE A 221 -2.23 -17.67 19.83
N GLU A 222 -3.24 -18.43 19.43
CA GLU A 222 -3.33 -19.85 19.74
C GLU A 222 -2.41 -20.66 18.82
N VAL A 223 -1.57 -21.52 19.41
CA VAL A 223 -0.71 -22.45 18.65
C VAL A 223 -1.35 -23.84 18.71
N SER A 224 -1.71 -24.39 17.56
CA SER A 224 -2.25 -25.75 17.50
C SER A 224 -1.17 -26.80 17.81
N LEU A 225 -1.58 -27.95 18.39
CA LEU A 225 -0.65 -29.06 18.71
C LEU A 225 -0.01 -29.70 17.46
N ALA A 226 -0.59 -29.48 16.27
CA ALA A 226 -0.05 -29.96 15.00
C ALA A 226 1.26 -29.27 14.57
N ASP A 227 1.54 -28.09 15.12
CA ASP A 227 2.71 -27.27 14.79
C ASP A 227 3.91 -27.54 15.72
N LYS A 228 3.88 -28.63 16.50
CA LYS A 228 4.89 -28.97 17.52
C LYS A 228 5.96 -29.97 17.04
N ASN A 229 6.27 -29.99 15.74
CA ASN A 229 7.37 -30.81 15.22
C ASN A 229 8.60 -29.97 14.93
#